data_979c2265822f5ebe4b190f0aed6e9dfc
#
_entry.id   979c2265822f5ebe4b190f0aed6e9dfc
#
_cell.length_a   1.000
_cell.length_b   1.000
_cell.length_c   1.000
_cell.angle_alpha   90.00
_cell.angle_beta   90.00
_cell.angle_gamma   90.00
#
_symmetry.space_group_name_H-M   'P 1'
#
loop_
_entity.id
_entity.type
_entity.pdbx_description
1 polymer ?
#
loop_
_entity_poly.entity_id
_entity_poly.type
_entity_poly.pdbx_seq_one_letter_code
_entity_poly.pdbx_strand_id
1 'polypeptide(L)' 'MRDPFGLFQETISVSYAHLLLEIVHDYAIDTETVLAGTGLMLTEMKQANAKMSAHQWSKLVVNALRLTGNPRL' A
#
# COMPACT_ATOMS: atom_id res chain seq x y z
N MET A 1 -17.41 0.13 -19.59
CA MET A 1 -17.48 1.52 -19.11
C MET A 1 -16.11 1.97 -18.60
N ARG A 2 -15.71 3.15 -19.01
CA ARG A 2 -14.40 3.66 -18.59
C ARG A 2 -14.52 4.43 -17.27
N ASP A 3 -13.64 4.13 -16.34
CA ASP A 3 -13.54 4.86 -15.09
C ASP A 3 -12.78 6.15 -15.35
N PRO A 4 -13.40 7.32 -15.19
CA PRO A 4 -12.74 8.60 -15.50
C PRO A 4 -11.56 8.92 -14.60
N PHE A 5 -11.47 8.28 -13.44
CA PHE A 5 -10.40 8.52 -12.49
C PHE A 5 -9.40 7.38 -12.41
N GLY A 6 -9.62 6.31 -13.16
CA GLY A 6 -8.75 5.16 -13.15
C GLY A 6 -8.73 4.37 -11.84
N LEU A 7 -9.75 4.53 -11.02
CA LEU A 7 -9.76 3.93 -9.69
C LEU A 7 -10.01 2.44 -9.71
N PHE A 8 -10.71 1.95 -10.74
CA PHE A 8 -11.11 0.54 -10.79
C PHE A 8 -10.29 -0.27 -11.77
N GLN A 9 -9.70 0.36 -12.76
CA GLN A 9 -8.99 -0.35 -13.82
C GLN A 9 -7.50 -0.13 -13.81
N GLU A 10 -7.05 0.99 -13.30
CA GLU A 10 -5.64 1.27 -13.27
C GLU A 10 -4.97 0.67 -12.06
N THR A 11 -3.71 0.36 -12.23
CA THR A 11 -2.88 -0.12 -11.15
C THR A 11 -1.99 1.00 -10.66
N ILE A 12 -1.51 0.85 -9.44
CA ILE A 12 -0.66 1.83 -8.79
C ILE A 12 0.72 1.21 -8.63
N SER A 13 1.75 1.97 -8.94
CA SER A 13 3.12 1.50 -8.78
C SER A 13 3.39 1.15 -7.32
N VAL A 14 4.07 0.03 -7.08
CA VAL A 14 4.46 -0.35 -5.72
C VAL A 14 5.45 0.65 -5.11
N SER A 15 6.00 1.57 -5.91
CA SER A 15 6.84 2.63 -5.38
C SER A 15 6.14 3.43 -4.30
N TYR A 16 4.84 3.67 -4.47
CA TYR A 16 4.07 4.37 -3.45
C TYR A 16 3.96 3.55 -2.17
N ALA A 17 3.81 2.24 -2.32
CA ALA A 17 3.77 1.36 -1.16
C ALA A 17 5.12 1.38 -0.43
N HIS A 18 6.22 1.39 -1.16
CA HIS A 18 7.54 1.46 -0.53
C HIS A 18 7.72 2.74 0.28
N LEU A 19 7.25 3.86 -0.24
CA LEU A 19 7.30 5.13 0.49
C LEU A 19 6.49 5.05 1.78
N LEU A 20 5.30 4.46 1.69
CA LEU A 20 4.45 4.29 2.86
C LEU A 20 5.09 3.36 3.89
N LEU A 21 5.73 2.29 3.42
CA LEU A 21 6.42 1.34 4.30
C LEU A 21 7.59 1.99 5.04
N GLU A 22 8.29 2.93 4.40
CA GLU A 22 9.33 3.68 5.09
C GLU A 22 8.77 4.50 6.23
N ILE A 23 7.60 5.12 6.00
CA ILE A 23 6.95 5.92 7.05
C ILE A 23 6.55 5.04 8.23
N VAL A 24 5.90 3.89 7.96
CA VAL A 24 5.49 3.02 9.05
C VAL A 24 6.68 2.38 9.76
N HIS A 25 7.78 2.20 9.07
CA HIS A 25 9.00 1.68 9.68
C HIS A 25 9.49 2.63 10.77
N ASP A 26 9.37 3.92 10.56
CA ASP A 26 9.76 4.93 11.54
C ASP A 26 8.89 4.86 12.81
N TYR A 27 7.73 4.22 12.71
CA TYR A 27 6.86 3.98 13.86
C TYR A 27 7.11 2.61 14.50
N ALA A 28 8.16 1.92 14.09
CA ALA A 28 8.53 0.59 14.59
C ALA A 28 7.45 -0.47 14.31
N ILE A 29 6.77 -0.35 13.18
CA ILE A 29 5.73 -1.29 12.78
C ILE A 29 6.30 -2.24 11.72
N ASP A 30 6.09 -3.54 11.92
CA ASP A 30 6.55 -4.56 10.98
C ASP A 30 5.85 -4.43 9.63
N THR A 31 6.61 -4.59 8.57
CA THR A 31 6.08 -4.56 7.21
C THR A 31 4.96 -5.59 7.04
N GLU A 32 5.15 -6.79 7.54
CA GLU A 32 4.14 -7.85 7.40
C GLU A 32 2.83 -7.48 8.08
N THR A 33 2.92 -6.77 9.20
CA THR A 33 1.72 -6.35 9.92
C THR A 33 0.92 -5.34 9.09
N VAL A 34 1.58 -4.40 8.46
CA VAL A 34 0.88 -3.39 7.65
C VAL A 34 0.37 -3.98 6.34
N LEU A 35 1.01 -5.02 5.83
CA LEU A 35 0.57 -5.69 4.61
C LEU A 35 -0.57 -6.69 4.83
N ALA A 36 -0.89 -6.99 6.08
CA ALA A 36 -1.90 -7.99 6.40
C ALA A 36 -3.25 -7.63 5.78
N GLY A 37 -3.85 -8.57 5.10
CA GLY A 37 -5.17 -8.37 4.49
C GLY A 37 -5.17 -7.58 3.19
N THR A 38 -4.01 -7.12 2.72
CA THR A 38 -3.94 -6.35 1.47
C THR A 38 -3.82 -7.24 0.24
N GLY A 39 -3.36 -8.48 0.44
CA GLY A 39 -3.05 -9.36 -0.69
C GLY A 39 -1.71 -9.06 -1.33
N LEU A 40 -0.97 -8.11 -0.80
CA LEU A 40 0.36 -7.79 -1.30
C LEU A 40 1.40 -8.67 -0.64
N MET A 41 2.36 -9.12 -1.44
CA MET A 41 3.48 -9.92 -0.95
C MET A 41 4.77 -9.13 -1.11
N LEU A 42 5.60 -9.16 -0.07
CA LEU A 42 6.85 -8.41 -0.08
C LEU A 42 7.76 -8.83 -1.23
N THR A 43 7.78 -10.12 -1.54
CA THR A 43 8.58 -10.63 -2.66
C THR A 43 8.16 -10.04 -3.99
N GLU A 44 6.85 -9.88 -4.18
CA GLU A 44 6.32 -9.27 -5.41
C GLU A 44 6.63 -7.78 -5.47
N MET A 45 6.60 -7.13 -4.33
CA MET A 45 6.85 -5.69 -4.25
C MET A 45 8.30 -5.33 -4.52
N LYS A 46 9.20 -6.28 -4.46
CA LYS A 46 10.62 -6.03 -4.75
C LYS A 46 10.90 -5.91 -6.23
N GLN A 47 9.97 -6.32 -7.07
CA GLN A 47 10.15 -6.24 -8.51
C GLN A 47 9.97 -4.81 -8.99
N ALA A 48 10.85 -4.35 -9.88
CA ALA A 48 10.87 -2.97 -10.32
C ALA A 48 9.57 -2.54 -11.00
N ASN A 49 8.93 -3.48 -11.70
CA ASN A 49 7.71 -3.19 -12.46
C ASN A 49 6.44 -3.63 -11.74
N ALA A 50 6.55 -4.00 -10.48
CA ALA A 50 5.40 -4.47 -9.74
C ALA A 50 4.37 -3.36 -9.56
N LYS A 51 3.11 -3.76 -9.59
CA LYS A 51 1.99 -2.84 -9.42
C LYS A 51 0.95 -3.47 -8.51
N MET A 52 0.13 -2.63 -7.94
CA MET A 52 -0.96 -3.06 -7.07
C MET A 52 -2.25 -2.40 -7.53
N SER A 53 -3.38 -2.98 -7.14
CA SER A 53 -4.66 -2.37 -7.46
C SER A 53 -4.94 -1.19 -6.52
N ALA A 54 -5.85 -0.31 -6.94
CA ALA A 54 -6.29 0.78 -6.09
C ALA A 54 -6.90 0.26 -4.78
N HIS A 55 -7.57 -0.89 -4.85
CA HIS A 55 -8.16 -1.52 -3.67
C HIS A 55 -7.06 -1.95 -2.68
N GLN A 56 -5.99 -2.57 -3.19
CA GLN A 56 -4.87 -2.97 -2.36
C GLN A 56 -4.19 -1.76 -1.73
N TRP A 57 -4.01 -0.70 -2.50
CA TRP A 57 -3.44 0.54 -2.00
C TRP A 57 -4.29 1.15 -0.88
N SER A 58 -5.62 1.21 -1.08
CA SER A 58 -6.53 1.70 -0.05
C SER A 58 -6.43 0.91 1.23
N LYS A 59 -6.36 -0.41 1.12
CA LYS A 59 -6.24 -1.30 2.25
C LYS A 59 -4.94 -1.05 3.00
N LEU A 60 -3.86 -0.87 2.26
CA LEU A 60 -2.55 -0.59 2.83
C LEU A 60 -2.55 0.73 3.60
N VAL A 61 -3.13 1.77 3.02
CA VAL A 61 -3.22 3.08 3.66
C VAL A 61 -4.03 2.99 4.95
N VAL A 62 -5.18 2.31 4.90
CA VAL A 62 -6.02 2.14 6.09
C VAL A 62 -5.26 1.41 7.20
N ASN A 63 -4.53 0.34 6.83
CA ASN A 63 -3.73 -0.39 7.81
C ASN A 63 -2.68 0.52 8.44
N ALA A 64 -1.99 1.31 7.62
CA ALA A 64 -0.95 2.22 8.09
C ALA A 64 -1.52 3.26 9.05
N LEU A 65 -2.64 3.85 8.70
CA LEU A 65 -3.28 4.86 9.56
C LEU A 65 -3.69 4.26 10.91
N ARG A 66 -4.25 3.06 10.86
CA ARG A 66 -4.72 2.41 12.08
C ARG A 66 -3.55 2.01 12.99
N LEU A 67 -2.50 1.46 12.40
CA LEU A 67 -1.36 0.94 13.18
C LEU A 67 -0.49 2.06 13.73
N THR A 68 -0.36 3.16 13.01
CA THR A 68 0.42 4.30 13.49
C THR A 68 -0.39 5.18 14.43
N GLY A 69 -1.72 5.09 14.37
CA GLY A 69 -2.58 5.96 15.15
C GLY A 69 -2.56 7.40 14.67
N ASN A 70 -2.03 7.64 13.47
CA ASN A 70 -1.88 9.00 12.96
C ASN A 70 -2.78 9.18 11.75
N PRO A 71 -3.90 9.94 11.89
CA PRO A 71 -4.84 10.12 10.78
C PRO A 71 -4.29 11.00 9.65
N ARG A 72 -3.11 11.56 9.82
CA ARG A 72 -2.52 12.45 8.82
C ARG A 72 -1.28 11.88 8.16
N LEU A 73 -1.15 10.60 8.18
CA LEU A 73 -0.01 9.98 7.53
C LEU A 73 0.15 10.41 6.07
#